data_f8181716f21ce0eb9e5be3036c773d15
#
_entry.id   f8181716f21ce0eb9e5be3036c773d15
#
_cell.length_a   1.000
_cell.length_b   1.000
_cell.length_c   1.000
_cell.angle_alpha   90.00
_cell.angle_beta   90.00
_cell.angle_gamma   90.00
#
_symmetry.space_group_name_H-M   'P 1'
#
loop_
_entity.id
_entity.type
_entity.pdbx_description
1 polymer ?
#
loop_
_entity_poly.entity_id
_entity_poly.type
_entity_poly.pdbx_seq_one_letter_code
_entity_poly.pdbx_strand_id
1 'polypeptide(L)'
;PMVKGSIFKGFEKVGGVPERIQKQRVDVSRFEVFSHIYTSQSFFKNMGLMEINRGCSYRCRFCAGGAIYRPLRQRPIEMVMKMIDNLEKFTSHLGIIGSDVLSHPQWEDIIKYAIKNAFTVNFSSLSAVTLSRRRESLSYLVKCGIKTLTLAPESGDAETRQYFGKVLITR
;
A
#
# COMPACT_ATOMS: atom_id res chain seq x y z
N PRO A 1 27.02 7.10 1.97
CA PRO A 1 27.52 5.98 2.77
C PRO A 1 28.15 4.96 1.86
N MET A 2 29.46 4.72 2.07
CA MET A 2 30.17 3.69 1.31
C MET A 2 29.77 2.32 1.83
N VAL A 3 29.27 1.47 0.98
CA VAL A 3 29.09 0.05 1.28
C VAL A 3 30.40 -0.66 0.94
N LYS A 4 31.02 -1.28 1.95
CA LYS A 4 32.29 -1.99 1.79
C LYS A 4 32.10 -3.10 0.73
N GLY A 5 32.88 -3.05 -0.35
CA GLY A 5 32.80 -4.02 -1.46
C GLY A 5 31.89 -3.62 -2.63
N SER A 6 31.24 -2.44 -2.62
CA SER A 6 30.49 -1.95 -3.77
C SER A 6 31.38 -1.17 -4.73
N ILE A 7 31.08 -1.28 -6.03
CA ILE A 7 31.71 -0.49 -7.11
C ILE A 7 31.35 1.00 -6.97
N PHE A 8 30.35 1.32 -6.15
CA PHE A 8 29.81 2.66 -5.96
C PHE A 8 30.68 3.45 -4.97
N LYS A 9 31.43 4.43 -5.45
CA LYS A 9 32.35 5.25 -4.65
C LYS A 9 31.72 6.51 -4.04
N GLY A 10 30.44 6.76 -4.24
CA GLY A 10 29.73 7.94 -3.75
C GLY A 10 29.20 8.85 -4.87
N PHE A 11 28.60 9.95 -4.48
CA PHE A 11 28.16 11.00 -5.40
C PHE A 11 29.10 12.20 -5.31
N GLU A 12 29.51 12.76 -6.43
CA GLU A 12 30.11 14.10 -6.45
C GLU A 12 29.03 15.13 -6.18
N LYS A 13 29.30 16.04 -5.27
CA LYS A 13 28.41 17.17 -5.03
C LYS A 13 28.57 18.20 -6.15
N VAL A 14 27.51 18.45 -6.87
CA VAL A 14 27.43 19.62 -7.75
C VAL A 14 27.17 20.86 -6.88
N GLY A 15 27.86 21.98 -7.16
CA GLY A 15 27.76 23.18 -6.35
C GLY A 15 26.31 23.61 -6.08
N GLY A 16 26.03 24.10 -4.86
CA GLY A 16 24.71 24.53 -4.41
C GLY A 16 23.82 23.44 -3.80
N VAL A 17 24.23 22.16 -3.81
CA VAL A 17 23.47 21.08 -3.18
C VAL A 17 23.76 21.06 -1.67
N PRO A 18 22.71 21.01 -0.80
CA PRO A 18 22.90 20.95 0.64
C PRO A 18 23.63 19.67 1.04
N GLU A 19 24.39 19.72 2.12
CA GLU A 19 25.15 18.59 2.62
C GLU A 19 24.25 17.39 3.01
N ARG A 20 23.05 17.70 3.47
CA ARG A 20 22.03 16.71 3.83
C ARG A 20 20.72 17.04 3.14
N ILE A 21 20.30 16.16 2.23
CA ILE A 21 18.97 16.23 1.62
C ILE A 21 17.95 15.69 2.60
N GLN A 22 17.03 16.53 3.04
CA GLN A 22 15.93 16.12 3.90
C GLN A 22 14.74 15.68 3.06
N LYS A 23 14.15 14.56 3.43
CA LYS A 23 12.91 14.08 2.82
C LYS A 23 11.78 15.06 3.08
N GLN A 24 11.16 15.54 2.03
CA GLN A 24 9.93 16.31 2.12
C GLN A 24 8.74 15.39 2.43
N ARG A 25 7.89 15.83 3.34
CA ARG A 25 6.67 15.12 3.72
C ARG A 25 5.46 15.95 3.32
N VAL A 26 4.58 15.32 2.57
CA VAL A 26 3.33 15.93 2.13
C VAL A 26 2.19 15.32 2.95
N ASP A 27 1.25 16.15 3.34
CA ASP A 27 -0.01 15.73 3.93
C ASP A 27 -0.87 15.07 2.84
N VAL A 28 -1.06 13.75 2.95
CA VAL A 28 -1.81 12.97 1.95
C VAL A 28 -3.31 13.27 1.96
N SER A 29 -3.83 13.90 3.01
CA SER A 29 -5.23 14.31 3.09
C SER A 29 -5.57 15.47 2.15
N ARG A 30 -4.57 16.12 1.57
CA ARG A 30 -4.74 17.30 0.69
C ARG A 30 -4.80 16.96 -0.79
N PHE A 31 -4.52 15.69 -1.16
CA PHE A 31 -4.40 15.29 -2.57
C PHE A 31 -5.11 13.97 -2.82
N GLU A 32 -5.98 13.97 -3.80
CA GLU A 32 -6.51 12.75 -4.41
C GLU A 32 -5.41 12.10 -5.25
N VAL A 33 -5.29 10.77 -5.16
CA VAL A 33 -4.34 10.00 -5.98
C VAL A 33 -5.04 8.78 -6.55
N PHE A 34 -5.43 8.90 -7.81
CA PHE A 34 -6.04 7.82 -8.58
C PHE A 34 -5.64 7.92 -10.05
N SER A 35 -5.91 6.86 -10.82
CA SER A 35 -5.61 6.82 -12.25
C SER A 35 -6.44 7.82 -13.02
N HIS A 36 -5.81 8.54 -13.94
CA HIS A 36 -6.47 9.41 -14.93
C HIS A 36 -6.41 8.84 -16.35
N ILE A 37 -5.66 7.76 -16.56
CA ILE A 37 -5.51 7.10 -17.84
C ILE A 37 -5.98 5.65 -17.71
N TYR A 38 -6.92 5.27 -18.59
CA TYR A 38 -7.52 3.94 -18.64
C TYR A 38 -7.24 3.35 -20.03
N THR A 39 -6.55 2.22 -20.10
CA THR A 39 -6.17 1.59 -21.35
C THR A 39 -6.08 0.08 -21.19
N SER A 40 -6.48 -0.65 -22.23
CA SER A 40 -6.31 -2.09 -22.31
C SER A 40 -4.86 -2.52 -22.55
N GLN A 41 -3.97 -1.58 -22.89
CA GLN A 41 -2.56 -1.84 -23.21
C GLN A 41 -1.65 -1.80 -21.97
N SER A 42 -2.18 -1.42 -20.78
CA SER A 42 -1.41 -1.43 -19.53
C SER A 42 -1.44 -2.81 -18.86
N PHE A 43 -0.50 -3.03 -17.92
CA PHE A 43 -0.51 -4.22 -17.09
C PHE A 43 -1.82 -4.35 -16.26
N PHE A 44 -2.34 -3.25 -15.76
CA PHE A 44 -3.61 -3.17 -15.02
C PHE A 44 -4.78 -2.79 -15.96
N LYS A 45 -4.96 -3.52 -17.02
CA LYS A 45 -5.96 -3.30 -18.09
C LYS A 45 -7.27 -2.67 -17.58
N ASN A 46 -7.55 -1.43 -18.00
CA ASN A 46 -8.78 -0.69 -17.67
C ASN A 46 -9.11 -0.59 -16.16
N MET A 47 -8.14 -0.84 -15.29
CA MET A 47 -8.32 -0.76 -13.83
C MET A 47 -8.10 0.67 -13.34
N GLY A 48 -9.02 1.18 -12.56
CA GLY A 48 -8.86 2.43 -11.81
C GLY A 48 -8.05 2.17 -10.56
N LEU A 49 -6.79 2.60 -10.52
CA LEU A 49 -5.96 2.48 -9.33
C LEU A 49 -6.18 3.68 -8.42
N MET A 50 -6.30 3.47 -7.13
CA MET A 50 -6.34 4.55 -6.15
C MET A 50 -5.47 4.22 -4.93
N GLU A 51 -4.78 5.24 -4.40
CA GLU A 51 -3.97 5.13 -3.20
C GLU A 51 -4.77 5.56 -1.97
N ILE A 52 -4.98 4.66 -1.01
CA ILE A 52 -5.71 4.99 0.24
C ILE A 52 -4.79 5.29 1.41
N ASN A 53 -3.56 4.80 1.37
CA ASN A 53 -2.54 5.13 2.37
C ASN A 53 -1.13 5.12 1.79
N ARG A 54 -0.24 5.88 2.40
CA ARG A 54 1.18 5.96 2.04
C ARG A 54 2.05 5.77 3.27
N GLY A 55 3.08 4.96 3.12
CA GLY A 55 3.95 4.56 4.20
C GLY A 55 3.43 3.32 4.94
N CYS A 56 4.21 2.84 5.89
CA CYS A 56 3.92 1.61 6.61
C CYS A 56 4.31 1.76 8.08
N SER A 57 3.53 1.20 8.99
CA SER A 57 3.81 1.18 10.42
C SER A 57 4.90 0.18 10.77
N TYR A 58 5.13 -0.83 9.92
CA TYR A 58 6.11 -1.87 10.16
C TYR A 58 7.53 -1.41 9.82
N ARG A 59 8.49 -2.06 10.48
CA ARG A 59 9.93 -1.79 10.31
C ARG A 59 10.65 -3.02 9.75
N CYS A 60 10.06 -3.64 8.73
CA CYS A 60 10.72 -4.78 8.07
C CYS A 60 12.12 -4.36 7.60
N ARG A 61 13.14 -5.08 8.05
CA ARG A 61 14.56 -4.69 7.88
C ARG A 61 15.02 -4.62 6.43
N PHE A 62 14.37 -5.37 5.55
CA PHE A 62 14.67 -5.45 4.11
C PHE A 62 13.83 -4.45 3.27
N CYS A 63 12.81 -3.82 3.84
CA CYS A 63 11.83 -3.06 3.06
C CYS A 63 12.27 -1.61 2.86
N ALA A 64 12.73 -1.26 1.66
CA ALA A 64 13.03 0.12 1.29
C ALA A 64 11.78 1.01 1.37
N GLY A 65 10.59 0.52 0.97
CA GLY A 65 9.34 1.27 1.07
C GLY A 65 8.99 1.64 2.50
N GLY A 66 9.20 0.72 3.46
CA GLY A 66 9.03 0.98 4.87
C GLY A 66 9.98 2.06 5.41
N ALA A 67 11.19 2.18 4.87
CA ALA A 67 12.14 3.22 5.24
C ALA A 67 11.82 4.56 4.56
N ILE A 68 11.56 4.54 3.24
CA ILE A 68 11.39 5.74 2.41
C ILE A 68 10.07 6.46 2.69
N TYR A 69 8.95 5.72 2.82
CA TYR A 69 7.61 6.31 2.88
C TYR A 69 7.04 6.51 4.28
N ARG A 70 7.79 6.22 5.33
CA ARG A 70 7.36 6.45 6.72
C ARG A 70 7.22 7.95 7.04
N PRO A 71 6.34 8.30 7.97
CA PRO A 71 5.35 7.46 8.69
C PRO A 71 4.19 7.01 7.81
N LEU A 72 3.37 6.07 8.32
CA LEU A 72 2.08 5.75 7.72
C LEU A 72 1.18 7.00 7.76
N ARG A 73 0.59 7.32 6.63
CA ARG A 73 -0.37 8.41 6.45
C ARG A 73 -1.55 7.86 5.68
N GLN A 74 -2.73 8.11 6.17
CA GLN A 74 -3.98 7.59 5.62
C GLN A 74 -4.81 8.74 5.05
N ARG A 75 -5.53 8.49 3.98
CA ARG A 75 -6.46 9.46 3.41
C ARG A 75 -7.77 9.39 4.18
N PRO A 76 -8.44 10.54 4.43
CA PRO A 76 -9.77 10.55 5.00
C PRO A 76 -10.74 9.72 4.14
N ILE A 77 -11.70 9.05 4.79
CA ILE A 77 -12.65 8.18 4.09
C ILE A 77 -13.48 8.95 3.07
N GLU A 78 -13.82 10.19 3.36
CA GLU A 78 -14.59 11.06 2.46
C GLU A 78 -13.84 11.30 1.15
N MET A 79 -12.52 11.50 1.24
CA MET A 79 -11.65 11.62 0.06
C MET A 79 -11.59 10.31 -0.73
N VAL A 80 -11.49 9.17 -0.02
CA VAL A 80 -11.43 7.86 -0.67
C VAL A 80 -12.75 7.56 -1.40
N MET A 81 -13.90 7.84 -0.78
CA MET A 81 -15.21 7.68 -1.42
C MET A 81 -15.34 8.58 -2.65
N LYS A 82 -14.92 9.83 -2.56
CA LYS A 82 -14.90 10.74 -3.71
C LYS A 82 -14.02 10.25 -4.86
N MET A 83 -12.87 9.63 -4.57
CA MET A 83 -12.04 8.99 -5.60
C MET A 83 -12.77 7.81 -6.26
N ILE A 84 -13.52 7.02 -5.51
CA ILE A 84 -14.36 5.93 -6.05
C ILE A 84 -15.41 6.50 -7.01
N ASP A 85 -16.14 7.54 -6.60
CA ASP A 85 -17.16 8.20 -7.42
C ASP A 85 -16.58 8.77 -8.74
N ASN A 86 -15.36 9.30 -8.67
CA ASN A 86 -14.67 9.77 -9.85
C ASN A 86 -14.26 8.63 -10.80
N LEU A 87 -13.88 7.47 -10.25
CA LEU A 87 -13.48 6.30 -11.02
C LEU A 87 -14.66 5.58 -11.65
N GLU A 88 -15.84 5.57 -11.02
CA GLU A 88 -17.06 4.93 -11.52
C GLU A 88 -17.44 5.36 -12.95
N LYS A 89 -17.12 6.60 -13.29
CA LYS A 89 -17.40 7.17 -14.63
C LYS A 89 -16.60 6.50 -15.75
N PHE A 90 -15.53 5.79 -15.43
CA PHE A 90 -14.56 5.30 -16.40
C PHE A 90 -14.33 3.80 -16.34
N THR A 91 -14.56 3.16 -15.21
CA THR A 91 -14.26 1.73 -15.01
C THR A 91 -15.11 1.12 -13.91
N SER A 92 -15.34 -0.19 -14.01
CA SER A 92 -15.91 -1.02 -12.94
C SER A 92 -14.85 -1.87 -12.22
N HIS A 93 -13.57 -1.70 -12.54
CA HIS A 93 -12.47 -2.44 -11.93
C HIS A 93 -11.62 -1.51 -11.08
N LEU A 94 -11.63 -1.71 -9.76
CA LEU A 94 -10.91 -0.90 -8.79
C LEU A 94 -9.69 -1.65 -8.25
N GLY A 95 -8.52 -1.03 -8.38
CA GLY A 95 -7.30 -1.48 -7.73
C GLY A 95 -6.94 -0.58 -6.55
N ILE A 96 -7.07 -1.10 -5.35
CA ILE A 96 -6.70 -0.36 -4.14
C ILE A 96 -5.22 -0.60 -3.86
N ILE A 97 -4.46 0.48 -3.83
CA ILE A 97 -3.02 0.47 -3.55
C ILE A 97 -2.68 1.17 -2.24
N GLY A 98 -1.63 0.67 -1.61
CA GLY A 98 -1.11 1.18 -0.35
C GLY A 98 -0.06 0.22 0.20
N SER A 99 0.80 0.71 1.08
CA SER A 99 1.82 -0.15 1.70
C SER A 99 1.22 -1.18 2.67
N ASP A 100 0.07 -0.88 3.24
CA ASP A 100 -0.71 -1.77 4.11
C ASP A 100 -2.18 -1.31 4.10
N VAL A 101 -2.92 -1.78 3.11
CA VAL A 101 -4.32 -1.37 2.86
C VAL A 101 -5.23 -1.69 4.06
N LEU A 102 -5.07 -2.88 4.66
CA LEU A 102 -5.87 -3.31 5.81
C LEU A 102 -5.59 -2.53 7.09
N SER A 103 -4.54 -1.70 7.13
CA SER A 103 -4.27 -0.84 8.27
C SER A 103 -5.15 0.40 8.30
N HIS A 104 -5.86 0.70 7.21
CA HIS A 104 -6.80 1.81 7.20
C HIS A 104 -7.93 1.54 8.22
N PRO A 105 -8.27 2.49 9.11
CA PRO A 105 -9.28 2.27 10.15
C PRO A 105 -10.64 1.86 9.59
N GLN A 106 -11.00 2.44 8.46
CA GLN A 106 -12.30 2.30 7.80
C GLN A 106 -12.21 1.48 6.49
N TRP A 107 -11.24 0.54 6.41
CA TRP A 107 -11.04 -0.25 5.21
C TRP A 107 -12.29 -1.05 4.79
N GLU A 108 -13.07 -1.52 5.77
CA GLU A 108 -14.32 -2.25 5.49
C GLU A 108 -15.37 -1.36 4.83
N ASP A 109 -15.51 -0.14 5.30
CA ASP A 109 -16.49 0.80 4.74
C ASP A 109 -16.09 1.22 3.32
N ILE A 110 -14.78 1.37 3.06
CA ILE A 110 -14.24 1.60 1.73
C ILE A 110 -14.63 0.45 0.79
N ILE A 111 -14.43 -0.80 1.21
CA ILE A 111 -14.76 -1.96 0.38
C ILE A 111 -16.27 -2.07 0.18
N LYS A 112 -17.07 -1.91 1.24
CA LYS A 112 -18.55 -1.90 1.13
C LYS A 112 -19.01 -0.87 0.12
N TYR A 113 -18.46 0.34 0.20
CA TYR A 113 -18.81 1.43 -0.70
C TYR A 113 -18.46 1.11 -2.15
N ALA A 114 -17.25 0.60 -2.40
CA ALA A 114 -16.83 0.19 -3.73
C ALA A 114 -17.74 -0.90 -4.33
N ILE A 115 -18.10 -1.92 -3.53
CA ILE A 115 -18.99 -3.00 -3.98
C ILE A 115 -20.42 -2.49 -4.24
N LYS A 116 -20.91 -1.59 -3.38
CA LYS A 116 -22.24 -0.94 -3.56
C LYS A 116 -22.31 -0.20 -4.89
N ASN A 117 -21.21 0.42 -5.33
CA ASN A 117 -21.06 1.08 -6.63
C ASN A 117 -20.61 0.12 -7.75
N ALA A 118 -20.91 -1.17 -7.62
CA ALA A 118 -20.67 -2.21 -8.61
C ALA A 118 -19.20 -2.41 -9.04
N PHE A 119 -18.23 -2.02 -8.22
CA PHE A 119 -16.83 -2.30 -8.50
C PHE A 119 -16.42 -3.73 -8.18
N THR A 120 -15.65 -4.33 -9.09
CA THR A 120 -14.79 -5.47 -8.77
C THR A 120 -13.51 -4.93 -8.13
N VAL A 121 -13.26 -5.32 -6.87
CA VAL A 121 -12.12 -4.78 -6.10
C VAL A 121 -10.94 -5.73 -6.13
N ASN A 122 -9.75 -5.17 -6.36
CA ASN A 122 -8.47 -5.87 -6.32
C ASN A 122 -7.49 -5.14 -5.41
N PHE A 123 -6.54 -5.88 -4.86
CA PHE A 123 -5.45 -5.33 -4.05
C PHE A 123 -4.10 -5.68 -4.65
N SER A 124 -3.12 -4.78 -4.53
CA SER A 124 -1.75 -5.05 -4.95
C SER A 124 -1.11 -6.17 -4.10
N SER A 125 -1.19 -6.03 -2.79
CA SER A 125 -0.78 -7.02 -1.81
C SER A 125 -1.34 -6.63 -0.44
N LEU A 126 -1.56 -7.62 0.41
CA LEU A 126 -1.99 -7.40 1.78
C LEU A 126 -0.88 -7.78 2.76
N SER A 127 -0.78 -7.05 3.85
CA SER A 127 0.17 -7.36 4.91
C SER A 127 -0.26 -8.62 5.66
N ALA A 128 0.57 -9.66 5.61
CA ALA A 128 0.36 -10.87 6.40
C ALA A 128 0.33 -10.55 7.90
N VAL A 129 1.10 -9.55 8.35
CA VAL A 129 1.10 -9.10 9.75
C VAL A 129 -0.23 -8.47 10.13
N THR A 130 -0.76 -7.56 9.30
CA THR A 130 -2.06 -6.94 9.58
C THR A 130 -3.18 -7.96 9.52
N LEU A 131 -3.16 -8.84 8.52
CA LEU A 131 -4.18 -9.89 8.39
C LEU A 131 -4.16 -10.88 9.56
N SER A 132 -2.98 -11.24 10.09
CA SER A 132 -2.88 -12.11 11.26
C SER A 132 -3.50 -11.50 12.52
N ARG A 133 -3.53 -10.18 12.61
CA ARG A 133 -4.14 -9.41 13.72
C ARG A 133 -5.64 -9.15 13.51
N ARG A 134 -6.09 -9.16 12.27
CA ARG A 134 -7.48 -8.89 11.85
C ARG A 134 -8.03 -10.07 11.05
N ARG A 135 -8.10 -11.24 11.67
CA ARG A 135 -8.54 -12.48 11.00
C ARG A 135 -9.97 -12.41 10.47
N GLU A 136 -10.82 -11.66 11.15
CA GLU A 136 -12.19 -11.37 10.71
C GLU A 136 -12.21 -10.74 9.32
N SER A 137 -11.19 -9.96 8.98
CA SER A 137 -11.03 -9.35 7.65
C SER A 137 -11.03 -10.38 6.53
N LEU A 138 -10.45 -11.56 6.75
CA LEU A 138 -10.40 -12.62 5.74
C LEU A 138 -11.80 -13.10 5.35
N SER A 139 -12.65 -13.39 6.35
CA SER A 139 -14.03 -13.80 6.11
C SER A 139 -14.81 -12.73 5.37
N TYR A 140 -14.55 -11.47 5.70
CA TYR A 140 -15.17 -10.33 5.03
C TYR A 140 -14.74 -10.23 3.56
N LEU A 141 -13.44 -10.31 3.28
CA LEU A 141 -12.90 -10.27 1.92
C LEU A 141 -13.46 -11.39 1.03
N VAL A 142 -13.59 -12.61 1.59
CA VAL A 142 -14.21 -13.74 0.89
C VAL A 142 -15.69 -13.47 0.57
N LYS A 143 -16.45 -12.95 1.54
CA LYS A 143 -17.87 -12.57 1.35
C LYS A 143 -18.03 -11.49 0.27
N CYS A 144 -17.05 -10.61 0.14
CA CYS A 144 -17.00 -9.59 -0.91
C CYS A 144 -16.60 -10.12 -2.29
N GLY A 145 -16.43 -11.44 -2.45
CA GLY A 145 -16.11 -12.08 -3.73
C GLY A 145 -14.64 -11.98 -4.14
N ILE A 146 -13.74 -11.58 -3.24
CA ILE A 146 -12.30 -11.54 -3.52
C ILE A 146 -11.76 -12.96 -3.56
N LYS A 147 -11.29 -13.38 -4.74
CA LYS A 147 -10.87 -14.76 -4.99
C LYS A 147 -9.39 -15.02 -4.71
N THR A 148 -8.56 -14.00 -4.78
CA THR A 148 -7.10 -14.13 -4.69
C THR A 148 -6.53 -13.07 -3.77
N LEU A 149 -5.69 -13.49 -2.83
CA LEU A 149 -4.94 -12.61 -1.95
C LEU A 149 -3.45 -12.89 -2.11
N THR A 150 -2.67 -11.85 -2.33
CA THR A 150 -1.21 -11.94 -2.34
C THR A 150 -0.68 -11.56 -0.96
N LEU A 151 -0.02 -12.51 -0.31
CA LEU A 151 0.57 -12.36 1.02
C LEU A 151 2.05 -12.71 0.98
N ALA A 152 2.85 -11.98 1.74
CA ALA A 152 4.29 -12.22 1.88
C ALA A 152 4.66 -12.40 3.37
N PRO A 153 4.63 -13.63 3.90
CA PRO A 153 5.08 -13.91 5.28
C PRO A 153 6.60 -13.87 5.42
N GLU A 154 7.36 -13.97 4.34
CA GLU A 154 8.81 -14.00 4.16
C GLU A 154 9.47 -15.30 4.63
N SER A 155 9.00 -15.94 5.69
CA SER A 155 9.50 -17.22 6.17
C SER A 155 8.43 -18.05 6.87
N GLY A 156 8.54 -19.36 6.79
CA GLY A 156 7.77 -20.29 7.63
C GLY A 156 8.21 -20.29 9.09
N ASP A 157 9.49 -19.98 9.34
CA ASP A 157 10.06 -19.94 10.67
C ASP A 157 9.75 -18.64 11.41
N ALA A 158 9.34 -18.74 12.69
CA ALA A 158 8.92 -17.58 13.49
C ALA A 158 10.09 -16.70 13.91
N GLU A 159 11.24 -17.28 14.24
CA GLU A 159 12.44 -16.56 14.64
C GLU A 159 12.99 -15.73 13.48
N THR A 160 13.05 -16.33 12.29
CA THR A 160 13.43 -15.65 11.04
C THR A 160 12.47 -14.49 10.72
N ARG A 161 11.15 -14.68 10.89
CA ARG A 161 10.19 -13.57 10.71
C ARG A 161 10.42 -12.44 11.71
N GLN A 162 10.67 -12.78 12.96
CA GLN A 162 11.00 -11.79 14.00
C GLN A 162 12.28 -11.03 13.65
N TYR A 163 13.30 -11.73 13.18
CA TYR A 163 14.54 -11.09 12.71
C TYR A 163 14.26 -10.09 11.59
N PHE A 164 13.41 -10.40 10.65
CA PHE A 164 13.00 -9.49 9.57
C PHE A 164 12.02 -8.38 10.01
N GLY A 165 11.51 -8.43 11.22
CA GLY A 165 10.51 -7.47 11.71
C GLY A 165 9.08 -7.78 11.22
N LYS A 166 8.80 -9.02 10.82
CA LYS A 166 7.48 -9.54 10.44
C LYS A 166 6.90 -10.48 11.48
N VAL A 167 6.47 -9.93 12.60
CA VAL A 167 5.87 -10.71 13.68
C VAL A 167 4.39 -10.98 13.37
N LEU A 168 4.07 -12.22 13.00
CA LEU A 168 2.69 -12.69 12.80
C LEU A 168 2.11 -13.19 14.12
N ILE A 169 0.81 -13.01 14.29
CA ILE A 169 0.07 -13.68 15.35
C ILE A 169 -0.33 -15.06 14.84
N THR A 170 0.34 -16.08 15.32
CA THR A 170 0.03 -17.50 15.09
C THR A 170 -0.62 -18.06 16.35
N ARG A 171 -1.86 -18.49 16.26
CA ARG A 171 -2.56 -19.29 17.29
C ARG A 171 -2.99 -20.61 16.66
#